data_9757b875459b63970145cf362e7a06cb
#
_entry.id   9757b875459b63970145cf362e7a06cb
#
_cell.length_a   1.000
_cell.length_b   1.000
_cell.length_c   1.000
_cell.angle_alpha   90.00
_cell.angle_beta   90.00
_cell.angle_gamma   90.00
#
_symmetry.space_group_name_H-M   'P 1'
#
loop_
_entity.id
_entity.type
_entity.pdbx_description
1 polymer ?
#
loop_
_entity_poly.entity_id
_entity_poly.type
_entity_poly.pdbx_seq_one_letter_code
_entity_poly.pdbx_strand_id
1 'polypeptide(L)'
;MSNEHDPHHGLHSEQGGLAGDHPGRAASPLIKVHELAWLEFAKPDLDRAELFARAFGFTTAMRTADELQLRGSEPGSPCVLIRKGPGSRFLGVAFRAADAADVLRLADATGRKVTKLPESLGGLTVDLDDPNGQRVRVVSGTHELAALPGQVPLTFNFGHQPTRTNATQRPPREPATVQRLGHLVLQTTTYRRTLDWYLQHLGLIVSDFLYYREQRDRGPVMSFIRCDRGATPTDHHTLALVLGPANRYVHSAYEVADLDALAAGGEYLREQGYRRSWGIGRHIQGSQIFDYWRDPDGFLVEHYADGDLFDCTLEPGWAPMTASGLAQWGPPATKDFLGIKPGPQALAELRAIAGGLRGDNEFDLRRLRGLLQVATS
;
A
#
# COMPACT_ATOMS: atom_id res chain seq x y z
N MET A 1 -2.93 -20.54 -30.71
CA MET A 1 -1.88 -19.66 -31.27
C MET A 1 -1.37 -18.86 -30.10
N SER A 2 -0.17 -19.15 -29.61
CA SER A 2 0.47 -18.36 -28.54
C SER A 2 0.73 -16.96 -29.08
N ASN A 3 0.23 -15.95 -28.42
CA ASN A 3 0.50 -14.54 -28.74
C ASN A 3 1.95 -14.20 -28.40
N GLU A 4 2.90 -14.66 -29.22
CA GLU A 4 4.33 -14.38 -29.05
C GLU A 4 4.68 -12.86 -29.13
N HIS A 5 3.71 -12.02 -29.48
CA HIS A 5 3.88 -10.57 -29.59
C HIS A 5 3.18 -9.76 -28.49
N ASP A 6 2.56 -10.40 -27.51
CA ASP A 6 2.01 -9.69 -26.35
C ASP A 6 3.16 -9.23 -25.44
N PRO A 7 3.41 -7.92 -25.28
CA PRO A 7 4.49 -7.43 -24.41
C PRO A 7 4.27 -7.81 -22.94
N HIS A 8 3.05 -8.20 -22.57
CA HIS A 8 2.70 -8.64 -21.23
C HIS A 8 2.73 -10.16 -21.07
N HIS A 9 3.04 -10.90 -22.15
CA HIS A 9 3.17 -12.36 -22.08
C HIS A 9 4.20 -12.77 -21.01
N GLY A 10 3.78 -13.61 -20.08
CA GLY A 10 4.61 -14.01 -18.94
C GLY A 10 4.66 -13.02 -17.76
N LEU A 11 3.88 -11.93 -17.78
CA LEU A 11 3.75 -10.98 -16.68
C LEU A 11 2.46 -11.21 -15.87
N HIS A 12 1.60 -12.11 -16.31
CA HIS A 12 0.33 -12.39 -15.65
C HIS A 12 0.51 -13.18 -14.35
N SER A 13 -0.26 -12.83 -13.34
CA SER A 13 -0.34 -13.51 -12.05
C SER A 13 -0.85 -14.96 -12.14
N GLU A 14 -1.37 -15.36 -13.29
CA GLU A 14 -1.87 -16.72 -13.55
C GLU A 14 -0.77 -17.77 -13.68
N GLN A 15 0.50 -17.37 -13.73
CA GLN A 15 1.61 -18.33 -13.64
C GLN A 15 1.63 -18.88 -12.22
N GLY A 16 1.22 -20.12 -12.07
CA GLY A 16 1.21 -20.80 -10.77
C GLY A 16 2.60 -21.01 -10.17
N GLY A 17 2.64 -21.37 -8.89
CA GLY A 17 3.85 -21.75 -8.19
C GLY A 17 4.45 -23.05 -8.77
N LEU A 18 5.77 -23.18 -8.69
CA LEU A 18 6.51 -24.42 -8.98
C LEU A 18 6.75 -25.19 -7.69
N ALA A 19 7.09 -26.48 -7.82
CA ALA A 19 7.46 -27.29 -6.67
C ALA A 19 8.65 -26.67 -5.92
N GLY A 20 8.48 -26.40 -4.61
CA GLY A 20 9.48 -25.76 -3.77
C GLY A 20 9.38 -24.24 -3.68
N ASP A 21 8.48 -23.60 -4.41
CA ASP A 21 8.19 -22.18 -4.25
C ASP A 21 7.58 -21.87 -2.86
N HIS A 22 7.64 -20.63 -2.46
CA HIS A 22 7.06 -20.15 -1.20
C HIS A 22 5.53 -20.31 -1.20
N PRO A 23 4.90 -20.92 -0.17
CA PRO A 23 3.46 -21.22 -0.17
C PRO A 23 2.57 -19.98 -0.05
N GLY A 24 3.12 -18.80 0.26
CA GLY A 24 2.36 -17.55 0.39
C GLY A 24 1.50 -17.44 1.65
N ARG A 25 1.56 -18.41 2.58
CA ARG A 25 0.83 -18.41 3.85
C ARG A 25 1.55 -19.19 4.93
N ALA A 26 1.28 -18.87 6.20
CA ALA A 26 1.71 -19.67 7.32
C ALA A 26 0.72 -20.82 7.55
N ALA A 27 1.23 -22.00 7.94
CA ALA A 27 0.39 -23.15 8.26
C ALA A 27 -0.47 -22.95 9.52
N SER A 28 0.06 -22.20 10.51
CA SER A 28 -0.60 -21.93 11.79
C SER A 28 -0.23 -20.52 12.28
N PRO A 29 -0.85 -19.47 11.72
CA PRO A 29 -0.58 -18.10 12.15
C PRO A 29 -1.08 -17.86 13.59
N LEU A 30 -0.46 -16.91 14.28
CA LEU A 30 -0.84 -16.56 15.67
C LEU A 30 -2.25 -15.97 15.73
N ILE A 31 -2.54 -15.03 14.84
CA ILE A 31 -3.87 -14.41 14.67
C ILE A 31 -4.13 -14.18 13.18
N LYS A 32 -5.34 -13.69 12.84
CA LYS A 32 -5.67 -13.19 11.50
C LYS A 32 -6.20 -11.77 11.59
N VAL A 33 -5.45 -10.80 11.08
CA VAL A 33 -5.91 -9.41 11.03
C VAL A 33 -6.91 -9.22 9.88
N HIS A 34 -7.80 -8.24 10.02
CA HIS A 34 -8.90 -8.03 9.08
C HIS A 34 -8.64 -6.91 8.06
N GLU A 35 -7.86 -5.88 8.44
CA GLU A 35 -7.58 -4.72 7.59
C GLU A 35 -6.46 -3.85 8.19
N LEU A 36 -6.01 -2.84 7.46
CA LEU A 36 -5.26 -1.72 8.04
C LEU A 36 -6.19 -0.85 8.89
N ALA A 37 -5.76 -0.52 10.10
CA ALA A 37 -6.47 0.46 10.93
C ALA A 37 -6.01 1.89 10.59
N TRP A 38 -4.70 2.16 10.64
CA TRP A 38 -4.11 3.45 10.28
C TRP A 38 -2.61 3.38 10.03
N LEU A 39 -2.08 4.47 9.45
CA LEU A 39 -0.65 4.72 9.32
C LEU A 39 -0.24 5.87 10.24
N GLU A 40 0.97 5.79 10.79
CA GLU A 40 1.52 6.81 11.69
C GLU A 40 2.70 7.55 11.04
N PHE A 41 2.67 8.88 11.11
CA PHE A 41 3.73 9.75 10.60
C PHE A 41 4.14 10.80 11.65
N ALA A 42 5.38 11.28 11.56
CA ALA A 42 5.80 12.54 12.13
C ALA A 42 6.01 13.56 11.02
N LYS A 43 5.57 14.80 11.22
CA LYS A 43 5.76 15.90 10.28
C LYS A 43 6.03 17.21 11.04
N PRO A 44 6.87 18.12 10.53
CA PRO A 44 7.19 19.36 11.21
C PRO A 44 6.08 20.41 11.13
N ASP A 45 5.29 20.39 10.06
CA ASP A 45 4.25 21.36 9.75
C ASP A 45 2.91 20.66 9.53
N LEU A 46 2.06 20.69 10.57
CA LEU A 46 0.76 20.04 10.53
C LEU A 46 -0.27 20.85 9.70
N ASP A 47 -0.12 22.15 9.57
CA ASP A 47 -1.04 22.97 8.79
C ASP A 47 -0.84 22.71 7.30
N ARG A 48 0.43 22.65 6.86
CA ARG A 48 0.79 22.23 5.49
C ARG A 48 0.34 20.80 5.19
N ALA A 49 0.48 19.90 6.14
CA ALA A 49 0.02 18.51 5.99
C ALA A 49 -1.51 18.43 5.86
N GLU A 50 -2.25 19.21 6.66
CA GLU A 50 -3.71 19.27 6.61
C GLU A 50 -4.23 19.88 5.31
N LEU A 51 -3.61 20.96 4.82
CA LEU A 51 -3.97 21.58 3.53
C LEU A 51 -3.83 20.58 2.38
N PHE A 52 -2.71 19.85 2.32
CA PHE A 52 -2.55 18.80 1.32
C PHE A 52 -3.57 17.68 1.49
N ALA A 53 -3.78 17.21 2.73
CA ALA A 53 -4.70 16.11 3.01
C ALA A 53 -6.13 16.43 2.56
N ARG A 54 -6.60 17.66 2.82
CA ARG A 54 -7.92 18.12 2.35
C ARG A 54 -7.99 18.21 0.83
N ALA A 55 -6.94 18.71 0.18
CA ALA A 55 -6.88 18.75 -1.29
C ALA A 55 -6.80 17.33 -1.91
N PHE A 56 -6.19 16.39 -1.20
CA PHE A 56 -6.14 14.98 -1.58
C PHE A 56 -7.46 14.23 -1.32
N GLY A 57 -8.39 14.80 -0.54
CA GLY A 57 -9.72 14.27 -0.31
C GLY A 57 -9.98 13.66 1.07
N PHE A 58 -9.05 13.80 2.01
CA PHE A 58 -9.29 13.42 3.40
C PHE A 58 -10.18 14.42 4.13
N THR A 59 -10.89 13.92 5.13
CA THR A 59 -11.55 14.74 6.15
C THR A 59 -10.71 14.74 7.42
N THR A 60 -10.56 15.91 8.05
CA THR A 60 -9.93 16.03 9.37
C THR A 60 -10.88 15.49 10.44
N ALA A 61 -10.47 14.40 11.10
CA ALA A 61 -11.19 13.84 12.24
C ALA A 61 -10.87 14.56 13.54
N MET A 62 -9.60 14.89 13.75
CA MET A 62 -9.14 15.64 14.92
C MET A 62 -7.92 16.51 14.55
N ARG A 63 -7.85 17.71 15.16
CA ARG A 63 -6.70 18.61 15.02
C ARG A 63 -6.38 19.26 16.36
N THR A 64 -5.15 19.07 16.81
CA THR A 64 -4.57 19.79 17.98
C THR A 64 -3.28 20.49 17.59
N ALA A 65 -2.60 21.15 18.50
CA ALA A 65 -1.30 21.77 18.24
C ALA A 65 -0.22 20.73 17.82
N ASP A 66 -0.34 19.47 18.29
CA ASP A 66 0.70 18.44 18.16
C ASP A 66 0.23 17.20 17.40
N GLU A 67 -1.04 17.11 17.03
CA GLU A 67 -1.61 15.94 16.37
C GLU A 67 -2.67 16.30 15.33
N LEU A 68 -2.66 15.58 14.22
CA LEU A 68 -3.65 15.63 13.15
C LEU A 68 -4.09 14.20 12.85
N GLN A 69 -5.38 13.93 12.92
CA GLN A 69 -6.01 12.69 12.55
C GLN A 69 -6.85 12.87 11.28
N LEU A 70 -6.60 12.07 10.28
CA LEU A 70 -7.28 12.12 8.98
C LEU A 70 -8.12 10.86 8.81
N ARG A 71 -9.29 11.01 8.17
CA ARG A 71 -10.19 9.90 7.88
C ARG A 71 -10.72 9.96 6.45
N GLY A 72 -11.16 8.80 5.95
CA GLY A 72 -12.00 8.72 4.77
C GLY A 72 -13.48 8.91 5.08
N SER A 73 -14.31 8.71 4.07
CA SER A 73 -15.79 8.82 4.17
C SER A 73 -16.44 7.55 4.74
N GLU A 74 -15.81 6.39 4.63
CA GLU A 74 -16.32 5.16 5.23
C GLU A 74 -16.29 5.21 6.76
N PRO A 75 -17.17 4.44 7.44
CA PRO A 75 -17.11 4.32 8.89
C PRO A 75 -15.83 3.63 9.34
N GLY A 76 -15.36 3.91 10.55
CA GLY A 76 -14.17 3.26 11.12
C GLY A 76 -13.27 4.22 11.85
N SER A 77 -12.04 3.81 12.10
CA SER A 77 -11.00 4.64 12.74
C SER A 77 -10.48 5.72 11.80
N PRO A 78 -9.83 6.79 12.30
CA PRO A 78 -8.95 7.61 11.47
C PRO A 78 -7.93 6.71 10.75
N CYS A 79 -7.67 6.97 9.47
CA CYS A 79 -6.78 6.13 8.66
C CYS A 79 -5.33 6.66 8.58
N VAL A 80 -5.08 7.92 9.01
CA VAL A 80 -3.74 8.49 9.11
C VAL A 80 -3.62 9.32 10.39
N LEU A 81 -2.60 9.01 11.19
CA LEU A 81 -2.26 9.75 12.39
C LEU A 81 -0.93 10.47 12.17
N ILE A 82 -0.92 11.79 12.29
CA ILE A 82 0.26 12.61 12.10
C ILE A 82 0.58 13.33 13.40
N ARG A 83 1.78 13.12 13.94
CA ARG A 83 2.30 13.84 15.10
C ARG A 83 3.29 14.90 14.67
N LYS A 84 3.26 16.05 15.36
CA LYS A 84 4.28 17.07 15.17
C LYS A 84 5.65 16.52 15.58
N GLY A 85 6.67 16.77 14.78
CA GLY A 85 8.04 16.29 15.04
C GLY A 85 9.07 17.14 14.32
N PRO A 86 10.36 16.98 14.64
CA PRO A 86 11.44 17.81 14.08
C PRO A 86 11.70 17.55 12.58
N GLY A 87 11.12 16.49 12.03
CA GLY A 87 11.29 16.09 10.63
C GLY A 87 10.23 15.10 10.20
N SER A 88 10.15 14.89 8.89
CA SER A 88 9.14 14.03 8.27
C SER A 88 9.60 12.56 8.27
N ARG A 89 8.84 11.67 8.94
CA ARG A 89 9.14 10.24 9.06
C ARG A 89 7.85 9.41 9.06
N PHE A 90 7.91 8.23 8.44
CA PHE A 90 6.97 7.16 8.71
C PHE A 90 7.31 6.52 10.06
N LEU A 91 6.33 6.34 10.94
CA LEU A 91 6.52 5.85 12.30
C LEU A 91 6.05 4.41 12.49
N GLY A 92 5.02 3.99 11.77
CA GLY A 92 4.47 2.66 11.92
C GLY A 92 3.13 2.47 11.25
N VAL A 93 2.66 1.24 11.33
CA VAL A 93 1.38 0.77 10.79
C VAL A 93 0.58 0.10 11.88
N ALA A 94 -0.74 0.28 11.86
CA ALA A 94 -1.67 -0.44 12.71
C ALA A 94 -2.58 -1.33 11.88
N PHE A 95 -2.78 -2.58 12.35
CA PHE A 95 -3.72 -3.54 11.80
C PHE A 95 -4.86 -3.78 12.78
N ARG A 96 -6.07 -3.95 12.28
CA ARG A 96 -7.23 -4.32 13.09
C ARG A 96 -7.27 -5.83 13.30
N ALA A 97 -7.27 -6.27 14.56
CA ALA A 97 -7.54 -7.66 14.92
C ALA A 97 -9.03 -7.99 14.69
N ALA A 98 -9.35 -9.28 14.61
CA ALA A 98 -10.73 -9.74 14.56
C ALA A 98 -11.50 -9.34 15.84
N ASP A 99 -10.86 -9.50 16.99
CA ASP A 99 -11.40 -9.16 18.30
C ASP A 99 -10.30 -8.87 19.34
N ALA A 100 -10.71 -8.60 20.59
CA ALA A 100 -9.77 -8.35 21.68
C ALA A 100 -9.00 -9.61 22.10
N ALA A 101 -9.55 -10.82 21.89
CA ALA A 101 -8.88 -12.07 22.24
C ALA A 101 -7.65 -12.30 21.35
N ASP A 102 -7.69 -11.85 20.08
CA ASP A 102 -6.54 -11.88 19.20
C ASP A 102 -5.40 -10.98 19.67
N VAL A 103 -5.72 -9.77 20.16
CA VAL A 103 -4.71 -8.86 20.74
C VAL A 103 -4.04 -9.51 21.96
N LEU A 104 -4.82 -10.16 22.85
CA LEU A 104 -4.31 -10.87 24.02
C LEU A 104 -3.45 -12.08 23.62
N ARG A 105 -3.91 -12.88 22.66
CA ARG A 105 -3.19 -14.07 22.14
C ARG A 105 -1.85 -13.68 21.52
N LEU A 106 -1.83 -12.61 20.71
CA LEU A 106 -0.61 -12.12 20.08
C LEU A 106 0.38 -11.58 21.14
N ALA A 107 -0.12 -10.86 22.14
CA ALA A 107 0.70 -10.35 23.24
C ALA A 107 1.35 -11.49 24.04
N ASP A 108 0.58 -12.52 24.40
CA ASP A 108 1.07 -13.69 25.11
C ASP A 108 2.13 -14.45 24.30
N ALA A 109 1.85 -14.75 23.03
CA ALA A 109 2.75 -15.47 22.15
C ALA A 109 4.06 -14.74 21.87
N THR A 110 4.06 -13.40 21.95
CA THR A 110 5.25 -12.56 21.66
C THR A 110 5.92 -12.00 22.92
N GLY A 111 5.37 -12.25 24.10
CA GLY A 111 5.85 -11.68 25.37
C GLY A 111 5.71 -10.16 25.45
N ARG A 112 4.83 -9.56 24.63
CA ARG A 112 4.58 -8.11 24.61
C ARG A 112 3.42 -7.75 25.53
N LYS A 113 3.37 -6.48 25.96
CA LYS A 113 2.30 -6.00 26.84
C LYS A 113 1.15 -5.45 26.01
N VAL A 114 -0.09 -5.79 26.41
CA VAL A 114 -1.28 -5.09 25.94
C VAL A 114 -1.38 -3.75 26.67
N THR A 115 -1.64 -2.69 25.93
CA THR A 115 -1.85 -1.34 26.48
C THR A 115 -3.16 -0.75 25.95
N LYS A 116 -3.71 0.22 26.67
CA LYS A 116 -4.83 1.02 26.19
C LYS A 116 -4.33 2.06 25.19
N LEU A 117 -5.06 2.24 24.11
CA LEU A 117 -4.86 3.35 23.19
C LEU A 117 -5.25 4.69 23.86
N PRO A 118 -4.79 5.84 23.32
CA PRO A 118 -5.31 7.15 23.73
C PRO A 118 -6.84 7.20 23.71
N GLU A 119 -7.43 7.97 24.59
CA GLU A 119 -8.90 8.09 24.71
C GLU A 119 -9.56 8.49 23.38
N SER A 120 -8.90 9.33 22.59
CA SER A 120 -9.37 9.74 21.25
C SER A 120 -9.53 8.58 20.25
N LEU A 121 -8.80 7.49 20.43
CA LEU A 121 -8.87 6.30 19.57
C LEU A 121 -9.65 5.16 20.22
N GLY A 122 -9.62 5.05 21.54
CA GLY A 122 -10.23 3.97 22.31
C GLY A 122 -9.57 2.60 22.05
N GLY A 123 -10.00 1.58 22.78
CA GLY A 123 -9.58 0.21 22.58
C GLY A 123 -8.22 -0.16 23.16
N LEU A 124 -7.74 -1.31 22.71
CA LEU A 124 -6.50 -1.97 23.14
C LEU A 124 -5.52 -2.10 21.99
N THR A 125 -4.22 -2.13 22.32
CA THR A 125 -3.14 -2.40 21.36
C THR A 125 -2.07 -3.30 21.95
N VAL A 126 -1.44 -4.08 21.06
CA VAL A 126 -0.12 -4.66 21.26
C VAL A 126 0.82 -4.11 20.20
N ASP A 127 1.98 -3.60 20.65
CA ASP A 127 3.02 -3.04 19.77
C ASP A 127 4.12 -4.09 19.56
N LEU A 128 4.39 -4.38 18.29
CA LEU A 128 5.45 -5.26 17.84
C LEU A 128 6.47 -4.46 17.02
N ASP A 129 7.64 -5.04 16.86
CA ASP A 129 8.62 -4.60 15.87
C ASP A 129 8.78 -5.73 14.84
N ASP A 130 8.69 -5.40 13.55
CA ASP A 130 9.01 -6.36 12.50
C ASP A 130 10.53 -6.67 12.48
N PRO A 131 11.00 -7.63 11.69
CA PRO A 131 12.43 -7.97 11.64
C PRO A 131 13.38 -6.82 11.29
N ASN A 132 12.85 -5.70 10.80
CA ASN A 132 13.61 -4.50 10.45
C ASN A 132 13.48 -3.37 11.49
N GLY A 133 12.77 -3.63 12.60
CA GLY A 133 12.49 -2.64 13.62
C GLY A 133 11.39 -1.65 13.26
N GLN A 134 10.60 -1.93 12.20
CA GLN A 134 9.42 -1.14 11.88
C GLN A 134 8.31 -1.46 12.88
N ARG A 135 7.76 -0.42 13.51
CA ARG A 135 6.64 -0.59 14.45
C ARG A 135 5.40 -1.10 13.73
N VAL A 136 4.83 -2.17 14.26
CA VAL A 136 3.57 -2.78 13.84
C VAL A 136 2.66 -2.87 15.06
N ARG A 137 1.51 -2.23 14.99
CA ARG A 137 0.47 -2.31 16.01
C ARG A 137 -0.61 -3.27 15.60
N VAL A 138 -1.16 -3.99 16.56
CA VAL A 138 -2.42 -4.72 16.38
C VAL A 138 -3.42 -4.18 17.39
N VAL A 139 -4.57 -3.72 16.88
CA VAL A 139 -5.56 -2.97 17.67
C VAL A 139 -6.93 -3.63 17.64
N SER A 140 -7.70 -3.44 18.69
CA SER A 140 -9.10 -3.88 18.78
C SER A 140 -9.93 -2.97 19.67
N GLY A 141 -11.24 -2.86 19.40
CA GLY A 141 -12.17 -2.05 20.18
C GLY A 141 -11.94 -0.54 20.05
N THR A 142 -11.37 -0.09 18.96
CA THR A 142 -11.21 1.33 18.65
C THR A 142 -12.56 2.01 18.42
N HIS A 143 -12.64 3.31 18.70
CA HIS A 143 -13.83 4.09 18.39
C HIS A 143 -14.08 4.11 16.88
N GLU A 144 -15.33 3.86 16.52
CA GLU A 144 -15.78 3.94 15.14
C GLU A 144 -16.45 5.28 14.87
N LEU A 145 -15.89 6.03 13.93
CA LEU A 145 -16.48 7.25 13.40
C LEU A 145 -17.59 6.86 12.41
N ALA A 146 -18.72 7.55 12.47
CA ALA A 146 -19.83 7.31 11.54
C ALA A 146 -19.42 7.65 10.10
N ALA A 147 -20.07 7.01 9.11
CA ALA A 147 -19.87 7.33 7.70
C ALA A 147 -20.10 8.83 7.40
N LEU A 148 -19.33 9.38 6.50
CA LEU A 148 -19.55 10.70 5.91
C LEU A 148 -20.19 10.57 4.52
N PRO A 149 -20.84 11.63 3.99
CA PRO A 149 -21.23 11.64 2.59
C PRO A 149 -20.02 11.38 1.69
N GLY A 150 -20.15 10.39 0.82
CA GLY A 150 -19.14 10.04 -0.20
C GLY A 150 -19.53 10.51 -1.58
N GLN A 151 -18.61 10.50 -2.52
CA GLN A 151 -18.92 10.66 -3.93
C GLN A 151 -19.69 9.44 -4.43
N VAL A 152 -20.74 9.67 -5.23
CA VAL A 152 -21.49 8.59 -5.85
C VAL A 152 -20.79 8.25 -7.17
N PRO A 153 -20.46 6.97 -7.42
CA PRO A 153 -19.88 6.55 -8.67
C PRO A 153 -20.74 6.94 -9.88
N LEU A 154 -20.11 7.38 -10.94
CA LEU A 154 -20.81 7.80 -12.16
C LEU A 154 -21.29 6.58 -12.95
N THR A 155 -22.47 6.73 -13.58
CA THR A 155 -23.03 5.67 -14.41
C THR A 155 -22.48 5.74 -15.83
N PHE A 156 -21.81 4.70 -16.28
CA PHE A 156 -21.25 4.62 -17.62
C PHE A 156 -22.28 4.12 -18.65
N ASN A 157 -22.23 4.66 -19.86
CA ASN A 157 -22.81 4.05 -21.03
C ASN A 157 -21.80 3.11 -21.68
N PHE A 158 -22.09 1.82 -21.68
CA PHE A 158 -21.32 0.84 -22.46
C PHE A 158 -21.86 0.82 -23.89
N GLY A 159 -21.02 0.59 -24.89
CA GLY A 159 -21.40 0.67 -26.29
C GLY A 159 -22.60 -0.19 -26.70
N HIS A 160 -22.80 -1.32 -26.01
CA HIS A 160 -23.93 -2.25 -26.24
C HIS A 160 -25.03 -2.15 -25.16
N GLN A 161 -24.81 -1.36 -24.10
CA GLN A 161 -25.74 -1.18 -22.97
C GLN A 161 -25.73 0.30 -22.55
N PRO A 162 -26.44 1.18 -23.28
CA PRO A 162 -26.58 2.57 -22.86
C PRO A 162 -27.50 2.63 -21.64
N THR A 163 -27.04 3.15 -20.54
CA THR A 163 -27.76 3.27 -19.28
C THR A 163 -28.33 4.68 -19.06
N ARG A 164 -27.77 5.68 -19.79
CA ARG A 164 -28.14 7.09 -19.67
C ARG A 164 -28.71 7.61 -20.99
N THR A 165 -29.91 8.24 -20.92
CA THR A 165 -30.51 8.96 -22.03
C THR A 165 -30.88 10.37 -21.54
N ASN A 166 -30.51 11.41 -22.28
CA ASN A 166 -30.74 12.82 -21.90
C ASN A 166 -30.13 13.20 -20.53
N ALA A 167 -29.18 12.40 -20.02
CA ALA A 167 -28.47 12.61 -18.78
C ALA A 167 -26.97 12.81 -19.06
N THR A 168 -26.50 14.03 -18.82
CA THR A 168 -25.09 14.40 -19.07
C THR A 168 -24.23 14.09 -17.87
N GLN A 169 -22.97 13.63 -18.10
CA GLN A 169 -21.96 13.52 -17.05
C GLN A 169 -21.17 14.81 -16.97
N ARG A 170 -20.99 15.27 -15.74
CA ARG A 170 -20.26 16.52 -15.43
C ARG A 170 -19.54 16.33 -14.09
N PRO A 171 -18.51 15.47 -14.00
CA PRO A 171 -17.77 15.32 -12.75
C PRO A 171 -17.18 16.67 -12.33
N PRO A 172 -17.40 17.10 -11.07
CA PRO A 172 -16.84 18.35 -10.59
C PRO A 172 -15.32 18.23 -10.43
N ARG A 173 -14.61 19.34 -10.60
CA ARG A 173 -13.19 19.45 -10.24
C ARG A 173 -13.09 19.83 -8.77
N GLU A 174 -13.09 18.82 -7.95
CA GLU A 174 -13.00 18.92 -6.49
C GLU A 174 -12.09 17.80 -5.96
N PRO A 175 -11.68 17.80 -4.69
CA PRO A 175 -10.93 16.69 -4.13
C PRO A 175 -11.65 15.36 -4.33
N ALA A 176 -10.94 14.35 -4.81
CA ALA A 176 -11.48 12.99 -4.84
C ALA A 176 -11.72 12.54 -3.40
N THR A 177 -12.98 12.29 -3.02
CA THR A 177 -13.28 11.87 -1.65
C THR A 177 -12.59 10.55 -1.34
N VAL A 178 -11.60 10.58 -0.45
CA VAL A 178 -11.00 9.36 0.08
C VAL A 178 -12.07 8.57 0.83
N GLN A 179 -12.28 7.30 0.45
CA GLN A 179 -13.22 6.43 1.14
C GLN A 179 -12.57 5.77 2.35
N ARG A 180 -11.40 5.12 2.14
CA ARG A 180 -10.66 4.38 3.17
C ARG A 180 -9.17 4.25 2.83
N LEU A 181 -8.40 3.78 3.80
CA LEU A 181 -7.03 3.31 3.59
C LEU A 181 -7.07 1.92 2.95
N GLY A 182 -6.48 1.75 1.78
CA GLY A 182 -6.43 0.47 1.07
C GLY A 182 -5.18 -0.32 1.41
N HIS A 183 -3.98 0.20 1.07
CA HIS A 183 -2.76 -0.55 1.27
C HIS A 183 -1.54 0.29 1.64
N LEU A 184 -0.52 -0.40 2.13
CA LEU A 184 0.80 0.12 2.45
C LEU A 184 1.87 -0.67 1.70
N VAL A 185 2.88 0.00 1.14
CA VAL A 185 4.05 -0.65 0.54
C VAL A 185 5.31 -0.28 1.31
N LEU A 186 6.05 -1.31 1.73
CA LEU A 186 7.32 -1.19 2.44
C LEU A 186 8.46 -1.83 1.66
N GLN A 187 9.62 -1.18 1.68
CA GLN A 187 10.88 -1.76 1.21
C GLN A 187 11.66 -2.33 2.40
N THR A 188 12.25 -3.49 2.20
CA THR A 188 13.05 -4.18 3.23
C THR A 188 14.32 -4.78 2.65
N THR A 189 15.38 -4.84 3.45
CA THR A 189 16.64 -5.53 3.10
C THR A 189 16.62 -7.03 3.42
N THR A 190 15.62 -7.49 4.20
CA THR A 190 15.44 -8.88 4.64
C THR A 190 14.04 -9.36 4.27
N TYR A 191 13.76 -9.39 2.97
CA TYR A 191 12.43 -9.58 2.40
C TYR A 191 11.74 -10.87 2.87
N ARG A 192 12.40 -12.04 2.74
CA ARG A 192 11.78 -13.33 3.07
C ARG A 192 11.51 -13.43 4.57
N ARG A 193 12.48 -13.03 5.40
CA ARG A 193 12.32 -13.00 6.86
C ARG A 193 11.16 -12.11 7.28
N THR A 194 11.04 -10.94 6.64
CA THR A 194 9.96 -10.00 6.92
C THR A 194 8.62 -10.54 6.45
N LEU A 195 8.55 -11.11 5.24
CA LEU A 195 7.34 -11.75 4.73
C LEU A 195 6.86 -12.85 5.68
N ASP A 196 7.72 -13.82 6.01
CA ASP A 196 7.39 -14.93 6.91
C ASP A 196 6.88 -14.43 8.27
N TRP A 197 7.45 -13.33 8.77
CA TRP A 197 7.02 -12.72 10.02
C TRP A 197 5.57 -12.18 9.92
N TYR A 198 5.23 -11.45 8.87
CA TYR A 198 3.86 -10.94 8.67
C TYR A 198 2.85 -12.08 8.48
N LEU A 199 3.21 -13.10 7.70
CA LEU A 199 2.34 -14.27 7.50
C LEU A 199 2.12 -15.04 8.82
N GLN A 200 3.18 -15.25 9.62
CA GLN A 200 3.10 -16.00 10.87
C GLN A 200 2.40 -15.24 11.98
N HIS A 201 2.68 -13.94 12.16
CA HIS A 201 2.13 -13.19 13.28
C HIS A 201 0.75 -12.64 13.00
N LEU A 202 0.47 -12.19 11.79
CA LEU A 202 -0.78 -11.49 11.43
C LEU A 202 -1.73 -12.32 10.57
N GLY A 203 -1.33 -13.52 10.15
CA GLY A 203 -2.16 -14.42 9.34
C GLY A 203 -2.50 -13.88 7.97
N LEU A 204 -1.67 -13.01 7.43
CA LEU A 204 -1.81 -12.52 6.06
C LEU A 204 -1.48 -13.63 5.06
N ILE A 205 -1.97 -13.51 3.82
CA ILE A 205 -1.72 -14.45 2.73
C ILE A 205 -1.33 -13.69 1.46
N VAL A 206 -0.43 -14.29 0.68
CA VAL A 206 0.08 -13.66 -0.56
C VAL A 206 -0.91 -13.85 -1.69
N SER A 207 -1.16 -12.78 -2.45
CA SER A 207 -1.93 -12.79 -3.70
C SER A 207 -1.01 -12.99 -4.90
N ASP A 208 0.11 -12.26 -4.94
CA ASP A 208 1.09 -12.36 -6.01
C ASP A 208 2.51 -12.25 -5.50
N PHE A 209 3.39 -13.02 -6.12
CA PHE A 209 4.83 -12.93 -6.01
C PHE A 209 5.45 -12.37 -7.29
N LEU A 210 6.41 -11.43 -7.14
CA LEU A 210 7.25 -11.02 -8.25
C LEU A 210 8.71 -11.43 -7.99
N TYR A 211 9.40 -11.83 -9.05
CA TYR A 211 10.80 -12.21 -9.02
C TYR A 211 11.60 -11.44 -10.07
N TYR A 212 12.90 -11.24 -9.85
CA TYR A 212 13.74 -10.67 -10.89
C TYR A 212 13.93 -11.66 -12.03
N ARG A 213 13.79 -11.20 -13.27
CA ARG A 213 14.03 -12.02 -14.48
C ARG A 213 15.38 -12.71 -14.34
N GLU A 214 15.47 -13.99 -14.71
CA GLU A 214 16.64 -14.86 -14.55
C GLU A 214 17.06 -15.18 -13.08
N GLN A 215 16.22 -14.87 -12.08
CA GLN A 215 16.49 -15.17 -10.67
C GLN A 215 15.31 -15.82 -9.96
N ARG A 216 14.41 -16.50 -10.68
CA ARG A 216 13.27 -17.18 -10.07
C ARG A 216 13.70 -18.26 -9.09
N ASP A 217 14.80 -18.97 -9.41
CA ASP A 217 15.43 -19.99 -8.55
C ASP A 217 15.87 -19.45 -7.18
N ARG A 218 16.06 -18.15 -7.07
CA ARG A 218 16.40 -17.44 -5.82
C ARG A 218 15.18 -16.98 -5.02
N GLY A 219 13.98 -17.30 -5.49
CA GLY A 219 12.72 -16.90 -4.89
C GLY A 219 12.32 -15.45 -5.18
N PRO A 220 11.16 -15.05 -4.65
CA PRO A 220 10.56 -13.76 -4.94
C PRO A 220 11.33 -12.59 -4.33
N VAL A 221 11.05 -11.39 -4.83
CA VAL A 221 11.61 -10.11 -4.38
C VAL A 221 10.53 -9.10 -4.03
N MET A 222 9.29 -9.39 -4.39
CA MET A 222 8.13 -8.58 -4.01
C MET A 222 6.93 -9.50 -3.80
N SER A 223 6.06 -9.14 -2.89
CA SER A 223 4.76 -9.78 -2.71
C SER A 223 3.67 -8.75 -2.43
N PHE A 224 2.51 -9.04 -3.00
CA PHE A 224 1.25 -8.40 -2.67
C PHE A 224 0.49 -9.31 -1.70
N ILE A 225 0.10 -8.79 -0.55
CA ILE A 225 -0.30 -9.57 0.61
C ILE A 225 -1.65 -9.06 1.11
N ARG A 226 -2.66 -9.94 1.18
CA ARG A 226 -4.02 -9.62 1.62
C ARG A 226 -4.30 -10.17 3.00
N CYS A 227 -5.37 -9.68 3.61
CA CYS A 227 -5.93 -10.27 4.83
C CYS A 227 -6.62 -11.61 4.51
N ASP A 228 -6.43 -12.62 5.37
CA ASP A 228 -7.16 -13.88 5.30
C ASP A 228 -8.44 -13.79 6.14
N ARG A 229 -9.56 -13.49 5.48
CA ARG A 229 -10.89 -13.45 6.08
C ARG A 229 -11.76 -14.65 5.68
N GLY A 230 -11.13 -15.78 5.35
CA GLY A 230 -11.83 -16.97 4.89
C GLY A 230 -12.54 -16.73 3.55
N ALA A 231 -13.83 -17.05 3.47
CA ALA A 231 -14.64 -16.85 2.27
C ALA A 231 -15.10 -15.39 2.04
N THR A 232 -14.82 -14.48 2.98
CA THR A 232 -15.13 -13.06 2.78
C THR A 232 -14.03 -12.44 1.92
N PRO A 233 -14.34 -11.91 0.73
CA PRO A 233 -13.34 -11.27 -0.12
C PRO A 233 -12.70 -10.07 0.56
N THR A 234 -11.41 -9.87 0.28
CA THR A 234 -10.60 -8.73 0.72
C THR A 234 -9.86 -8.16 -0.47
N ASP A 235 -9.35 -6.93 -0.34
CA ASP A 235 -8.53 -6.32 -1.38
C ASP A 235 -7.40 -7.25 -1.81
N HIS A 236 -7.03 -7.19 -3.08
CA HIS A 236 -5.87 -7.90 -3.64
C HIS A 236 -4.64 -7.79 -2.73
N HIS A 237 -4.42 -6.64 -2.13
CA HIS A 237 -3.39 -6.47 -1.12
C HIS A 237 -3.74 -5.37 -0.11
N THR A 238 -3.37 -5.63 1.12
CA THR A 238 -3.40 -4.72 2.27
C THR A 238 -1.99 -4.21 2.57
N LEU A 239 -1.00 -5.07 2.31
CA LEU A 239 0.43 -4.80 2.46
C LEU A 239 1.15 -5.29 1.20
N ALA A 240 2.15 -4.54 0.73
CA ALA A 240 3.14 -5.09 -0.18
C ALA A 240 4.54 -4.91 0.39
N LEU A 241 5.38 -5.93 0.20
CA LEU A 241 6.78 -5.92 0.60
C LEU A 241 7.65 -6.04 -0.65
N VAL A 242 8.69 -5.22 -0.73
CA VAL A 242 9.66 -5.26 -1.83
C VAL A 242 11.09 -5.31 -1.28
N LEU A 243 11.90 -6.21 -1.83
CA LEU A 243 13.33 -6.27 -1.53
C LEU A 243 14.05 -5.05 -2.11
N GLY A 244 14.85 -4.38 -1.29
CA GLY A 244 15.65 -3.26 -1.73
C GLY A 244 16.80 -2.93 -0.77
N PRO A 245 17.58 -1.89 -1.07
CA PRO A 245 18.80 -1.57 -0.33
C PRO A 245 18.57 -0.95 1.05
N ALA A 246 17.35 -0.61 1.41
CA ALA A 246 17.05 0.04 2.69
C ALA A 246 15.66 -0.35 3.20
N ASN A 247 15.47 -0.26 4.51
CA ASN A 247 14.17 -0.41 5.15
C ASN A 247 13.45 0.95 5.14
N ARG A 248 12.34 1.06 4.42
CA ARG A 248 11.62 2.34 4.29
C ARG A 248 10.18 2.18 3.81
N TYR A 249 9.39 3.18 4.13
CA TYR A 249 8.10 3.42 3.49
C TYR A 249 8.30 3.72 1.99
N VAL A 250 7.47 3.09 1.13
CA VAL A 250 7.44 3.35 -0.32
C VAL A 250 6.24 4.22 -0.66
N HIS A 251 5.03 3.73 -0.41
CA HIS A 251 3.79 4.51 -0.55
C HIS A 251 2.65 3.93 0.29
N SER A 252 1.58 4.72 0.40
CA SER A 252 0.27 4.27 0.87
C SER A 252 -0.80 4.66 -0.13
N ALA A 253 -1.85 3.87 -0.20
CA ALA A 253 -2.93 4.04 -1.17
C ALA A 253 -4.29 4.16 -0.49
N TYR A 254 -5.12 4.98 -1.10
CA TYR A 254 -6.42 5.37 -0.58
C TYR A 254 -7.48 5.23 -1.66
N GLU A 255 -8.56 4.53 -1.33
CA GLU A 255 -9.63 4.26 -2.27
C GLU A 255 -10.49 5.49 -2.51
N VAL A 256 -10.86 5.69 -3.78
CA VAL A 256 -11.80 6.72 -4.24
C VAL A 256 -12.91 6.05 -5.06
N ALA A 257 -13.99 6.78 -5.34
CA ALA A 257 -15.22 6.19 -5.84
C ALA A 257 -15.10 5.48 -7.21
N ASP A 258 -14.40 6.10 -8.16
CA ASP A 258 -14.26 5.59 -9.53
C ASP A 258 -13.15 6.33 -10.30
N LEU A 259 -13.00 5.99 -11.60
CA LEU A 259 -12.06 6.64 -12.51
C LEU A 259 -12.31 8.14 -12.66
N ASP A 260 -13.55 8.58 -12.72
CA ASP A 260 -13.87 10.02 -12.89
C ASP A 260 -13.53 10.81 -11.62
N ALA A 261 -13.82 10.26 -10.43
CA ALA A 261 -13.41 10.84 -9.15
C ALA A 261 -11.89 10.97 -9.06
N LEU A 262 -11.17 9.91 -9.43
CA LEU A 262 -9.71 9.87 -9.46
C LEU A 262 -9.14 10.89 -10.45
N ALA A 263 -9.68 10.95 -11.67
CA ALA A 263 -9.19 11.84 -12.72
C ALA A 263 -9.49 13.32 -12.41
N ALA A 264 -10.73 13.64 -12.02
CA ALA A 264 -11.12 15.02 -11.67
C ALA A 264 -10.40 15.52 -10.42
N GLY A 265 -10.24 14.66 -9.38
CA GLY A 265 -9.46 14.96 -8.19
C GLY A 265 -7.97 15.17 -8.50
N GLY A 266 -7.42 14.41 -9.44
CA GLY A 266 -6.06 14.63 -9.94
C GLY A 266 -5.89 15.96 -10.67
N GLU A 267 -6.88 16.39 -11.48
CA GLU A 267 -6.87 17.74 -12.09
C GLU A 267 -6.95 18.83 -11.02
N TYR A 268 -7.79 18.65 -10.00
CA TYR A 268 -7.88 19.55 -8.85
C TYR A 268 -6.53 19.69 -8.13
N LEU A 269 -5.88 18.57 -7.78
CA LEU A 269 -4.55 18.58 -7.13
C LEU A 269 -3.51 19.32 -7.95
N ARG A 270 -3.52 19.14 -9.28
CA ARG A 270 -2.63 19.86 -10.20
C ARG A 270 -2.89 21.38 -10.20
N GLU A 271 -4.17 21.79 -10.18
CA GLU A 271 -4.59 23.19 -10.09
C GLU A 271 -4.17 23.84 -8.77
N GLN A 272 -4.12 23.05 -7.68
CA GLN A 272 -3.59 23.48 -6.39
C GLN A 272 -2.05 23.50 -6.32
N GLY A 273 -1.36 23.15 -7.42
CA GLY A 273 0.10 23.17 -7.51
C GLY A 273 0.80 21.95 -6.92
N TYR A 274 0.08 20.87 -6.60
CA TYR A 274 0.69 19.63 -6.13
C TYR A 274 1.30 18.83 -7.28
N ARG A 275 2.26 17.97 -6.93
CA ARG A 275 3.07 17.26 -7.90
C ARG A 275 2.61 15.83 -8.09
N ARG A 276 2.08 15.53 -9.30
CA ARG A 276 1.85 14.15 -9.72
C ARG A 276 3.17 13.43 -9.92
N SER A 277 3.29 12.25 -9.34
CA SER A 277 4.45 11.39 -9.50
C SER A 277 4.29 10.45 -10.69
N TRP A 278 3.16 9.76 -10.81
CA TRP A 278 2.87 8.83 -11.91
C TRP A 278 1.36 8.59 -12.01
N GLY A 279 0.84 8.49 -13.20
CA GLY A 279 -0.57 8.16 -13.46
C GLY A 279 -1.13 9.03 -14.62
N ILE A 280 -2.33 8.77 -15.05
CA ILE A 280 -3.27 7.74 -14.58
C ILE A 280 -3.00 6.45 -15.37
N GLY A 281 -3.12 5.31 -14.74
CA GLY A 281 -2.96 4.01 -15.40
C GLY A 281 -3.71 2.90 -14.64
N ARG A 282 -3.60 1.66 -15.13
CA ARG A 282 -4.13 0.46 -14.48
C ARG A 282 -3.01 -0.51 -14.20
N HIS A 283 -2.90 -0.98 -12.97
CA HIS A 283 -1.94 -2.03 -12.60
C HIS A 283 -2.28 -3.39 -13.24
N ILE A 284 -1.26 -4.22 -13.48
CA ILE A 284 -1.45 -5.63 -13.85
C ILE A 284 -1.90 -6.41 -12.61
N GLN A 285 -1.12 -6.38 -11.54
CA GLN A 285 -1.48 -7.04 -10.29
C GLN A 285 -2.47 -6.17 -9.52
N GLY A 286 -3.64 -6.75 -9.19
CA GLY A 286 -4.71 -6.10 -8.43
C GLY A 286 -5.62 -5.21 -9.25
N SER A 287 -5.41 -5.06 -10.56
CA SER A 287 -6.26 -4.33 -11.52
C SER A 287 -6.55 -2.87 -11.16
N GLN A 288 -5.95 -2.32 -10.11
CA GLN A 288 -6.25 -1.00 -9.58
C GLN A 288 -5.94 0.10 -10.62
N ILE A 289 -6.90 0.98 -10.85
CA ILE A 289 -6.67 2.26 -11.53
C ILE A 289 -5.96 3.16 -10.52
N PHE A 290 -4.83 3.73 -10.90
CA PHE A 290 -3.95 4.45 -9.99
C PHE A 290 -3.63 5.88 -10.42
N ASP A 291 -3.35 6.74 -9.43
CA ASP A 291 -2.81 8.09 -9.58
C ASP A 291 -1.91 8.46 -8.38
N TYR A 292 -0.60 8.55 -8.60
CA TYR A 292 0.41 8.77 -7.56
C TYR A 292 0.81 10.22 -7.42
N TRP A 293 0.83 10.71 -6.19
CA TRP A 293 1.15 12.09 -5.83
C TRP A 293 2.24 12.16 -4.78
N ARG A 294 3.01 13.26 -4.79
CA ARG A 294 3.91 13.60 -3.69
C ARG A 294 3.23 14.57 -2.75
N ASP A 295 3.16 14.20 -1.46
CA ASP A 295 2.79 15.17 -0.45
C ASP A 295 3.89 16.23 -0.26
N PRO A 296 3.63 17.33 0.45
CA PRO A 296 4.62 18.40 0.66
C PRO A 296 5.92 17.96 1.34
N ASP A 297 5.90 16.84 2.06
CA ASP A 297 7.07 16.26 2.73
C ASP A 297 7.79 15.20 1.88
N GLY A 298 7.29 14.93 0.67
CA GLY A 298 7.87 14.01 -0.30
C GLY A 298 7.42 12.57 -0.15
N PHE A 299 6.48 12.24 0.75
CA PHE A 299 5.87 10.93 0.79
C PHE A 299 5.03 10.69 -0.46
N LEU A 300 5.15 9.48 -1.00
CA LEU A 300 4.34 9.04 -2.13
C LEU A 300 3.01 8.52 -1.61
N VAL A 301 1.92 9.05 -2.13
CA VAL A 301 0.55 8.65 -1.81
C VAL A 301 -0.21 8.39 -3.11
N GLU A 302 -1.16 7.47 -3.08
CA GLU A 302 -1.88 6.99 -4.23
C GLU A 302 -3.39 7.14 -4.03
N HIS A 303 -4.09 7.70 -5.00
CA HIS A 303 -5.50 7.41 -5.20
C HIS A 303 -5.63 6.13 -6.03
N TYR A 304 -6.53 5.22 -5.62
CA TYR A 304 -6.86 4.07 -6.43
C TYR A 304 -8.37 3.81 -6.48
N ALA A 305 -8.80 3.13 -7.53
CA ALA A 305 -10.17 2.65 -7.71
C ALA A 305 -10.18 1.30 -8.43
N ASP A 306 -11.28 0.58 -8.38
CA ASP A 306 -11.54 -0.64 -9.17
C ASP A 306 -10.47 -1.73 -8.94
N GLY A 307 -10.19 -2.04 -7.67
CA GLY A 307 -9.26 -3.10 -7.26
C GLY A 307 -9.91 -4.49 -7.26
N ASP A 308 -9.08 -5.51 -7.51
CA ASP A 308 -9.48 -6.91 -7.38
C ASP A 308 -9.77 -7.28 -5.93
N LEU A 309 -10.77 -8.14 -5.74
CA LEU A 309 -11.14 -8.72 -4.45
C LEU A 309 -10.94 -10.24 -4.49
N PHE A 310 -10.23 -10.78 -3.50
CA PHE A 310 -9.92 -12.20 -3.40
C PHE A 310 -10.29 -12.76 -2.02
N ASP A 311 -10.74 -14.01 -2.01
CA ASP A 311 -10.93 -14.78 -0.77
C ASP A 311 -9.70 -15.68 -0.46
N CYS A 312 -9.80 -16.52 0.57
CA CYS A 312 -8.70 -17.37 1.02
C CYS A 312 -8.36 -18.53 0.06
N THR A 313 -9.18 -18.80 -0.96
CA THR A 313 -9.02 -19.97 -1.86
C THR A 313 -8.08 -19.69 -3.02
N LEU A 314 -7.85 -18.41 -3.35
CA LEU A 314 -6.95 -18.05 -4.44
C LEU A 314 -5.50 -18.35 -4.05
N GLU A 315 -4.84 -19.18 -4.87
CA GLU A 315 -3.41 -19.47 -4.74
C GLU A 315 -2.56 -18.31 -5.28
N PRO A 316 -1.34 -18.11 -4.75
CA PRO A 316 -0.47 -17.02 -5.20
C PRO A 316 -0.11 -17.11 -6.69
N GLY A 317 -0.26 -15.98 -7.39
CA GLY A 317 0.30 -15.81 -8.72
C GLY A 317 1.81 -15.54 -8.69
N TRP A 318 2.49 -15.76 -9.83
CA TRP A 318 3.92 -15.53 -9.98
C TRP A 318 4.21 -14.83 -11.30
N ALA A 319 4.93 -13.71 -11.25
CA ALA A 319 5.30 -12.95 -12.44
C ALA A 319 6.72 -12.36 -12.35
N PRO A 320 7.43 -12.17 -13.46
CA PRO A 320 8.67 -11.41 -13.46
C PRO A 320 8.42 -9.93 -13.16
N MET A 321 9.27 -9.33 -12.33
CA MET A 321 9.23 -7.91 -12.01
C MET A 321 9.91 -7.10 -13.11
N THR A 322 9.16 -6.21 -13.77
CA THR A 322 9.67 -5.28 -14.79
C THR A 322 8.99 -3.91 -14.63
N ALA A 323 9.61 -2.83 -15.09
CA ALA A 323 8.98 -1.51 -15.04
C ALA A 323 7.75 -1.43 -15.97
N SER A 324 7.81 -2.06 -17.15
CA SER A 324 6.67 -2.17 -18.05
C SER A 324 5.55 -3.05 -17.52
N GLY A 325 5.87 -4.03 -16.66
CA GLY A 325 4.91 -4.92 -16.00
C GLY A 325 4.16 -4.30 -14.81
N LEU A 326 4.43 -3.04 -14.47
CA LEU A 326 3.69 -2.35 -13.40
C LEU A 326 2.30 -1.87 -13.84
N ALA A 327 2.08 -1.68 -15.14
CA ALA A 327 0.80 -1.19 -15.65
C ALA A 327 0.37 -1.93 -16.92
N GLN A 328 -0.91 -2.26 -17.03
CA GLN A 328 -1.53 -2.77 -18.26
C GLN A 328 -1.66 -1.67 -19.32
N TRP A 329 -2.01 -0.49 -18.87
CA TRP A 329 -2.11 0.73 -19.67
C TRP A 329 -1.85 1.95 -18.79
N GLY A 330 -1.46 3.04 -19.42
CA GLY A 330 -1.10 4.29 -18.77
C GLY A 330 0.26 4.80 -19.23
N PRO A 331 0.75 5.91 -18.67
CA PRO A 331 2.08 6.42 -18.97
C PRO A 331 3.16 5.48 -18.41
N PRO A 332 4.35 5.43 -19.04
CA PRO A 332 5.48 4.72 -18.46
C PRO A 332 5.80 5.20 -17.04
N ALA A 333 6.30 4.29 -16.19
CA ALA A 333 6.71 4.63 -14.83
C ALA A 333 7.77 5.74 -14.86
N THR A 334 7.52 6.81 -14.11
CA THR A 334 8.39 7.99 -14.10
C THR A 334 9.64 7.74 -13.25
N LYS A 335 10.70 8.50 -13.52
CA LYS A 335 11.92 8.48 -12.68
C LYS A 335 11.60 8.84 -11.21
N ASP A 336 10.64 9.75 -10.99
CA ASP A 336 10.20 10.15 -9.65
C ASP A 336 9.54 8.99 -8.91
N PHE A 337 8.62 8.26 -9.57
CA PHE A 337 7.98 7.08 -9.02
C PHE A 337 9.01 5.97 -8.69
N LEU A 338 9.93 5.71 -9.61
CA LEU A 338 11.00 4.72 -9.42
C LEU A 338 12.06 5.15 -8.38
N GLY A 339 11.91 6.33 -7.77
CA GLY A 339 12.86 6.83 -6.77
C GLY A 339 14.19 7.31 -7.34
N ILE A 340 14.31 7.43 -8.66
CA ILE A 340 15.52 7.92 -9.33
C ILE A 340 15.55 9.45 -9.25
N LYS A 341 16.28 9.96 -8.26
CA LYS A 341 16.36 11.40 -7.99
C LYS A 341 17.77 11.93 -8.24
N PRO A 342 17.93 13.03 -9.02
CA PRO A 342 19.24 13.68 -9.18
C PRO A 342 19.64 14.48 -7.94
N GLY A 343 20.93 14.78 -7.81
CA GLY A 343 21.45 15.67 -6.78
C GLY A 343 21.78 15.00 -5.46
N PRO A 344 21.65 15.71 -4.30
CA PRO A 344 22.04 15.18 -2.97
C PRO A 344 21.32 13.90 -2.57
N GLN A 345 20.11 13.68 -3.07
CA GLN A 345 19.35 12.45 -2.83
C GLN A 345 19.96 11.22 -3.51
N ALA A 346 20.64 11.41 -4.65
CA ALA A 346 21.39 10.31 -5.28
C ALA A 346 22.53 9.77 -4.37
N LEU A 347 23.20 10.67 -3.63
CA LEU A 347 24.23 10.26 -2.65
C LEU A 347 23.62 9.46 -1.49
N ALA A 348 22.41 9.82 -1.05
CA ALA A 348 21.71 9.05 -0.02
C ALA A 348 21.33 7.65 -0.53
N GLU A 349 20.87 7.53 -1.77
CA GLU A 349 20.60 6.22 -2.39
C GLU A 349 21.87 5.38 -2.58
N LEU A 350 22.99 5.98 -3.02
CA LEU A 350 24.26 5.27 -3.11
C LEU A 350 24.75 4.77 -1.73
N ARG A 351 24.55 5.56 -0.67
CA ARG A 351 24.85 5.14 0.71
C ARG A 351 23.93 4.01 1.16
N ALA A 352 22.65 4.09 0.83
CA ALA A 352 21.68 3.03 1.12
C ALA A 352 22.07 1.72 0.42
N ILE A 353 22.42 1.78 -0.87
CA ILE A 353 22.92 0.62 -1.63
C ILE A 353 24.18 0.05 -0.99
N ALA A 354 25.16 0.90 -0.69
CA ALA A 354 26.40 0.46 -0.05
C ALA A 354 26.18 -0.14 1.35
N GLY A 355 25.20 0.39 2.11
CA GLY A 355 24.75 -0.15 3.39
C GLY A 355 24.05 -1.49 3.24
N GLY A 356 23.10 -1.59 2.31
CA GLY A 356 22.37 -2.81 2.02
C GLY A 356 23.26 -3.97 1.55
N LEU A 357 24.37 -3.69 0.88
CA LEU A 357 25.33 -4.70 0.43
C LEU A 357 26.29 -5.20 1.51
N ARG A 358 26.35 -4.56 2.70
CA ARG A 358 27.34 -4.86 3.75
C ARG A 358 26.79 -5.66 4.92
N GLY A 359 25.48 -5.78 5.05
CA GLY A 359 24.86 -6.41 6.21
C GLY A 359 24.55 -7.89 6.01
N ASP A 360 24.04 -8.53 7.05
CA ASP A 360 23.35 -9.85 6.98
C ASP A 360 21.96 -9.66 6.36
N ASN A 361 21.96 -9.34 5.07
CA ASN A 361 20.78 -8.97 4.28
C ASN A 361 20.53 -9.97 3.16
N GLU A 362 19.32 -9.95 2.62
CA GLU A 362 18.95 -10.68 1.41
C GLU A 362 19.25 -9.87 0.13
N PHE A 363 19.65 -8.60 0.28
CA PHE A 363 19.97 -7.68 -0.81
C PHE A 363 21.48 -7.73 -1.10
N ASP A 364 21.88 -8.49 -2.13
CA ASP A 364 23.25 -8.67 -2.61
C ASP A 364 23.49 -8.06 -4.00
N LEU A 365 24.70 -8.22 -4.54
CA LEU A 365 25.07 -7.69 -5.86
C LEU A 365 24.23 -8.29 -7.00
N ARG A 366 23.79 -9.55 -6.93
CA ARG A 366 22.91 -10.16 -7.95
C ARG A 366 21.53 -9.54 -7.88
N ARG A 367 20.98 -9.33 -6.67
CA ARG A 367 19.70 -8.64 -6.43
C ARG A 367 19.78 -7.18 -6.88
N LEU A 368 20.87 -6.48 -6.61
CA LEU A 368 21.11 -5.12 -7.13
C LEU A 368 21.09 -5.10 -8.67
N ARG A 369 21.75 -6.04 -9.33
CA ARG A 369 21.70 -6.16 -10.80
C ARG A 369 20.26 -6.37 -11.29
N GLY A 370 19.49 -7.25 -10.66
CA GLY A 370 18.07 -7.46 -10.99
C GLY A 370 17.24 -6.18 -10.83
N LEU A 371 17.43 -5.44 -9.74
CA LEU A 371 16.75 -4.17 -9.49
C LEU A 371 17.09 -3.12 -10.58
N LEU A 372 18.35 -3.03 -11.00
CA LEU A 372 18.76 -2.12 -12.08
C LEU A 372 18.16 -2.52 -13.43
N GLN A 373 18.05 -3.82 -13.71
CA GLN A 373 17.37 -4.32 -14.91
C GLN A 373 15.88 -3.95 -14.93
N VAL A 374 15.19 -4.00 -13.78
CA VAL A 374 13.78 -3.54 -13.67
C VAL A 374 13.65 -2.07 -14.08
N ALA A 375 14.57 -1.21 -13.64
CA ALA A 375 14.49 0.23 -13.97
C ALA A 375 14.68 0.55 -15.46
N THR A 376 15.16 -0.41 -16.25
CA THR A 376 15.47 -0.26 -17.69
C THR A 376 14.60 -1.16 -18.60
N SER A 377 13.66 -1.92 -18.05
CA SER A 377 12.81 -2.91 -18.74
C SER A 377 11.44 -2.37 -19.14
#